data_2bed14118ca565874f14b205bc59cd84
#
_entry.id   2bed14118ca565874f14b205bc59cd84
#
_cell.length_a   1.000
_cell.length_b   1.000
_cell.length_c   1.000
_cell.angle_alpha   90.00
_cell.angle_beta   90.00
_cell.angle_gamma   90.00
#
_symmetry.space_group_name_H-M   'P 1'
#
loop_
_entity.id
_entity.type
_entity.pdbx_description
1 polymer ?
#
loop_
_entity_poly.entity_id
_entity_poly.type
_entity_poly.pdbx_seq_one_letter_code
_entity_poly.pdbx_strand_id
1 'polypeptide(L)'
;MASPKIVLTADRTLMSPYRGISLATFFGCAPAIDPHRDKNSFWYKILKNQVTPKVLFDFICNWSPDINGVAKFAPYGLRKVEAGLLRDGFARSDVVIAHPNHIEKFIGPETEVVGTYEMDPLGMGPVTMTFTFGRKQTSYDEYYNAELHRRINAAKKKNGSHAKVIAGASGTWQYNYAPEKIEEYGLYAILEGEMGGIAPEIDGHAGRFFNYLID
;
A
#
# COMPACT_ATOMS: atom_id res chain seq x y z
N MET A 1 19.43 7.73 13.46
CA MET A 1 19.68 7.86 12.01
C MET A 1 18.66 8.87 11.49
N ALA A 2 19.07 9.75 10.59
CA ALA A 2 18.15 10.64 9.88
C ALA A 2 17.12 9.79 9.13
N SER A 3 15.87 10.24 9.09
CA SER A 3 14.82 9.55 8.29
C SER A 3 15.01 9.85 6.81
N PRO A 4 14.70 8.90 5.91
CA PRO A 4 14.78 9.16 4.47
C PRO A 4 13.75 10.23 4.07
N LYS A 5 14.07 11.01 3.02
CA LYS A 5 13.16 12.01 2.48
C LYS A 5 11.94 11.39 1.80
N ILE A 6 12.14 10.27 1.10
CA ILE A 6 11.11 9.58 0.36
C ILE A 6 10.99 8.15 0.85
N VAL A 7 9.82 7.78 1.32
CA VAL A 7 9.46 6.42 1.73
C VAL A 7 8.46 5.86 0.74
N LEU A 8 8.83 4.79 0.05
CA LEU A 8 7.95 4.04 -0.84
C LEU A 8 7.49 2.77 -0.15
N THR A 9 6.25 2.37 -0.34
CA THR A 9 5.71 1.14 0.25
C THR A 9 4.48 0.63 -0.51
N ALA A 10 4.01 -0.54 -0.16
CA ALA A 10 2.71 -1.07 -0.54
C ALA A 10 2.14 -1.85 0.64
N ASP A 11 0.88 -2.23 0.56
CA ASP A 11 0.30 -3.09 1.56
C ASP A 11 0.95 -4.49 1.58
N ARG A 12 0.64 -5.24 2.62
CA ARG A 12 1.26 -6.54 2.87
C ARG A 12 0.98 -7.56 1.77
N THR A 13 -0.19 -7.51 1.14
CA THR A 13 -0.57 -8.45 0.08
C THR A 13 0.32 -8.27 -1.16
N LEU A 14 0.66 -7.02 -1.48
CA LEU A 14 1.53 -6.68 -2.61
C LEU A 14 3.02 -6.84 -2.30
N MET A 15 3.41 -6.76 -1.03
CA MET A 15 4.81 -6.87 -0.60
C MET A 15 5.21 -8.31 -0.23
N SER A 16 4.32 -9.28 -0.40
CA SER A 16 4.59 -10.69 -0.11
C SER A 16 4.93 -11.49 -1.38
N PRO A 17 5.99 -12.30 -1.39
CA PRO A 17 6.24 -13.29 -2.42
C PRO A 17 5.37 -14.54 -2.26
N TYR A 18 4.43 -14.58 -1.30
CA TYR A 18 3.52 -15.70 -1.02
C TYR A 18 4.25 -17.05 -0.94
N ARG A 19 5.45 -17.07 -0.34
CA ARG A 19 6.35 -18.26 -0.26
C ARG A 19 6.70 -18.86 -1.62
N GLY A 20 6.62 -18.08 -2.71
CA GLY A 20 6.87 -18.56 -4.07
C GLY A 20 5.69 -19.31 -4.70
N ILE A 21 4.52 -19.31 -4.05
CA ILE A 21 3.31 -19.96 -4.59
C ILE A 21 2.52 -18.92 -5.39
N SER A 22 2.68 -18.90 -6.72
CA SER A 22 2.08 -17.87 -7.59
C SER A 22 0.56 -17.79 -7.46
N LEU A 23 -0.15 -18.92 -7.34
CA LEU A 23 -1.60 -18.92 -7.16
C LEU A 23 -2.05 -18.36 -5.79
N ALA A 24 -1.16 -18.29 -4.81
CA ALA A 24 -1.50 -17.76 -3.50
C ALA A 24 -1.72 -16.23 -3.51
N THR A 25 -1.33 -15.53 -4.58
CA THR A 25 -1.63 -14.10 -4.75
C THR A 25 -3.12 -13.83 -4.77
N PHE A 26 -3.95 -14.77 -5.23
CA PHE A 26 -5.41 -14.66 -5.17
C PHE A 26 -5.98 -14.60 -3.74
N PHE A 27 -5.21 -15.00 -2.73
CA PHE A 27 -5.65 -14.87 -1.34
C PHE A 27 -5.80 -13.40 -0.90
N GLY A 28 -5.14 -12.45 -1.55
CA GLY A 28 -5.37 -11.03 -1.32
C GLY A 28 -6.84 -10.65 -1.57
N CYS A 29 -7.44 -11.20 -2.62
CA CYS A 29 -8.85 -10.99 -2.95
C CYS A 29 -9.83 -11.75 -2.05
N ALA A 30 -9.34 -12.68 -1.19
CA ALA A 30 -10.19 -13.53 -0.36
C ALA A 30 -10.88 -12.72 0.75
N PRO A 31 -12.07 -13.17 1.21
CA PRO A 31 -12.77 -12.54 2.31
C PRO A 31 -11.95 -12.55 3.60
N ALA A 32 -11.89 -11.39 4.25
CA ALA A 32 -11.24 -11.13 5.52
C ALA A 32 -12.26 -10.69 6.57
N ILE A 33 -11.83 -10.54 7.80
CA ILE A 33 -12.57 -9.88 8.87
C ILE A 33 -11.86 -8.58 9.20
N ASP A 34 -12.51 -7.46 8.94
CA ASP A 34 -12.07 -6.16 9.47
C ASP A 34 -12.84 -5.85 10.76
N PRO A 35 -12.17 -5.84 11.93
CA PRO A 35 -12.82 -5.51 13.20
C PRO A 35 -13.46 -4.12 13.23
N HIS A 36 -12.98 -3.20 12.40
CA HIS A 36 -13.51 -1.83 12.32
C HIS A 36 -14.77 -1.73 11.48
N ARG A 37 -14.90 -2.57 10.45
CA ARG A 37 -16.02 -2.56 9.50
C ARG A 37 -17.05 -3.65 9.77
N ASP A 38 -16.58 -4.89 9.98
CA ASP A 38 -17.42 -6.09 9.85
C ASP A 38 -18.05 -6.54 11.16
N LYS A 39 -17.61 -6.03 12.32
CA LYS A 39 -18.02 -6.50 13.65
C LYS A 39 -19.55 -6.62 13.82
N ASN A 40 -20.31 -5.70 13.24
CA ASN A 40 -21.76 -5.64 13.34
C ASN A 40 -22.47 -5.95 12.00
N SER A 41 -21.73 -6.35 10.96
CA SER A 41 -22.32 -6.61 9.65
C SER A 41 -23.24 -7.81 9.69
N PHE A 42 -24.47 -7.64 9.19
CA PHE A 42 -25.42 -8.71 8.98
C PHE A 42 -24.86 -9.79 8.03
N TRP A 43 -24.21 -9.36 6.96
CA TRP A 43 -23.58 -10.24 5.98
C TRP A 43 -22.42 -11.04 6.56
N TYR A 44 -21.63 -10.43 7.43
CA TYR A 44 -20.56 -11.14 8.13
C TYR A 44 -21.13 -12.30 8.98
N LYS A 45 -22.22 -12.07 9.70
CA LYS A 45 -22.87 -13.13 10.52
C LYS A 45 -23.33 -14.31 9.69
N ILE A 46 -23.80 -14.07 8.46
CA ILE A 46 -24.26 -15.12 7.53
C ILE A 46 -23.06 -15.82 6.86
N LEU A 47 -22.07 -15.08 6.41
CA LEU A 47 -20.98 -15.55 5.57
C LEU A 47 -19.69 -15.88 6.32
N LYS A 48 -19.70 -15.80 7.66
CA LYS A 48 -18.49 -16.00 8.49
C LYS A 48 -17.76 -17.32 8.23
N ASN A 49 -18.44 -18.36 7.80
CA ASN A 49 -17.85 -19.66 7.52
C ASN A 49 -17.09 -19.69 6.17
N GLN A 50 -17.24 -18.65 5.34
CA GLN A 50 -16.59 -18.52 4.03
C GLN A 50 -15.41 -17.55 4.09
N VAL A 51 -15.16 -16.94 5.25
CA VAL A 51 -14.00 -16.08 5.49
C VAL A 51 -12.75 -16.93 5.58
N THR A 52 -11.73 -16.54 4.84
CA THR A 52 -10.41 -17.19 4.94
C THR A 52 -9.81 -16.93 6.32
N PRO A 53 -9.42 -17.97 7.07
CA PRO A 53 -8.84 -17.80 8.39
C PRO A 53 -7.58 -16.93 8.34
N LYS A 54 -7.53 -15.88 9.16
CA LYS A 54 -6.38 -14.95 9.21
C LYS A 54 -5.05 -15.67 9.47
N VAL A 55 -5.06 -16.71 10.32
CA VAL A 55 -3.85 -17.51 10.61
C VAL A 55 -3.30 -18.16 9.35
N LEU A 56 -4.16 -18.71 8.49
CA LEU A 56 -3.75 -19.31 7.23
C LEU A 56 -3.24 -18.23 6.27
N PHE A 57 -3.95 -17.12 6.16
CA PHE A 57 -3.53 -16.00 5.34
C PHE A 57 -2.17 -15.48 5.78
N ASP A 58 -2.00 -15.20 7.08
CA ASP A 58 -0.76 -14.68 7.64
C ASP A 58 0.41 -15.67 7.48
N PHE A 59 0.15 -16.98 7.54
CA PHE A 59 1.18 -17.99 7.29
C PHE A 59 1.73 -17.90 5.86
N ILE A 60 0.88 -17.62 4.88
CA ILE A 60 1.24 -17.57 3.45
C ILE A 60 1.76 -16.18 3.08
N CYS A 61 1.04 -15.12 3.47
CA CYS A 61 1.27 -13.75 3.03
C CYS A 61 2.32 -13.00 3.85
N ASN A 62 2.42 -13.26 5.16
CA ASN A 62 3.35 -12.52 6.03
C ASN A 62 4.82 -12.88 5.85
N TRP A 63 5.10 -13.87 5.03
CA TRP A 63 6.48 -14.22 4.73
C TRP A 63 7.06 -13.28 3.67
N SER A 64 7.27 -12.03 4.05
CA SER A 64 7.96 -11.05 3.21
C SER A 64 9.34 -10.78 3.79
N PRO A 65 10.41 -11.07 3.03
CA PRO A 65 11.77 -10.86 3.52
C PRO A 65 12.11 -9.38 3.58
N ASP A 66 12.73 -8.97 4.69
CA ASP A 66 13.28 -7.64 4.85
C ASP A 66 14.71 -7.67 5.41
N ILE A 67 15.40 -6.53 5.37
CA ILE A 67 16.62 -6.30 6.12
C ILE A 67 16.43 -5.00 6.90
N ASN A 68 16.33 -5.11 8.22
CA ASN A 68 16.15 -3.97 9.13
C ASN A 68 14.90 -3.12 8.81
N GLY A 69 13.89 -3.73 8.19
CA GLY A 69 12.66 -3.06 7.75
C GLY A 69 12.68 -2.58 6.30
N VAL A 70 13.80 -2.66 5.59
CA VAL A 70 13.87 -2.39 4.14
C VAL A 70 13.41 -3.63 3.39
N ALA A 71 12.43 -3.47 2.52
CA ALA A 71 11.84 -4.57 1.79
C ALA A 71 12.79 -5.17 0.75
N LYS A 72 13.01 -6.48 0.81
CA LYS A 72 13.72 -7.23 -0.24
C LYS A 72 12.82 -7.49 -1.44
N PHE A 73 11.55 -7.76 -1.20
CA PHE A 73 10.54 -7.95 -2.23
C PHE A 73 9.62 -6.72 -2.29
N ALA A 74 9.36 -6.24 -3.49
CA ALA A 74 8.42 -5.14 -3.74
C ALA A 74 7.85 -5.25 -5.15
N PRO A 75 6.65 -4.72 -5.40
CA PRO A 75 6.07 -4.63 -6.73
C PRO A 75 7.02 -3.96 -7.73
N TYR A 76 7.00 -4.42 -8.97
CA TYR A 76 7.88 -3.89 -10.01
C TYR A 76 7.70 -2.39 -10.22
N GLY A 77 6.46 -1.88 -10.15
CA GLY A 77 6.19 -0.44 -10.24
C GLY A 77 6.92 0.38 -9.18
N LEU A 78 6.95 -0.08 -7.91
CA LEU A 78 7.72 0.58 -6.85
C LEU A 78 9.22 0.59 -7.14
N ARG A 79 9.76 -0.52 -7.66
CA ARG A 79 11.18 -0.61 -8.03
C ARG A 79 11.54 0.33 -9.18
N LYS A 80 10.61 0.51 -10.14
CA LYS A 80 10.79 1.50 -11.22
C LYS A 80 10.83 2.93 -10.68
N VAL A 81 9.92 3.29 -9.76
CA VAL A 81 9.92 4.61 -9.13
C VAL A 81 11.24 4.84 -8.37
N GLU A 82 11.66 3.87 -7.53
CA GLU A 82 12.95 3.94 -6.84
C GLU A 82 14.10 4.18 -7.81
N ALA A 83 14.18 3.39 -8.89
CA ALA A 83 15.23 3.52 -9.90
C ALA A 83 15.19 4.87 -10.63
N GLY A 84 13.97 5.37 -10.92
CA GLY A 84 13.78 6.69 -11.52
C GLY A 84 14.29 7.81 -10.63
N LEU A 85 13.95 7.79 -9.34
CA LEU A 85 14.40 8.78 -8.36
C LEU A 85 15.93 8.80 -8.25
N LEU A 86 16.55 7.61 -8.15
CA LEU A 86 18.01 7.51 -8.09
C LEU A 86 18.70 8.01 -9.38
N ARG A 87 18.14 7.71 -10.55
CA ARG A 87 18.62 8.23 -11.83
C ARG A 87 18.51 9.74 -11.90
N ASP A 88 17.45 10.32 -11.34
CA ASP A 88 17.18 11.76 -11.37
C ASP A 88 17.93 12.54 -10.28
N GLY A 89 18.86 11.88 -9.55
CA GLY A 89 19.84 12.52 -8.67
C GLY A 89 19.54 12.45 -7.17
N PHE A 90 18.44 11.78 -6.73
CA PHE A 90 18.24 11.52 -5.30
C PHE A 90 19.32 10.58 -4.77
N ALA A 91 19.85 10.87 -3.59
CA ALA A 91 20.80 9.99 -2.96
C ALA A 91 20.16 8.68 -2.51
N ARG A 92 20.90 7.59 -2.50
CA ARG A 92 20.41 6.28 -2.02
C ARG A 92 19.93 6.33 -0.57
N SER A 93 20.48 7.22 0.23
CA SER A 93 20.06 7.45 1.62
C SER A 93 18.69 8.15 1.72
N ASP A 94 18.29 8.88 0.69
CA ASP A 94 17.08 9.69 0.68
C ASP A 94 15.84 8.88 0.27
N VAL A 95 16.03 7.73 -0.39
CA VAL A 95 14.94 6.91 -0.92
C VAL A 95 14.97 5.52 -0.32
N VAL A 96 13.86 5.05 0.24
CA VAL A 96 13.73 3.70 0.77
C VAL A 96 12.43 3.04 0.33
N ILE A 97 12.47 1.75 0.01
CA ILE A 97 11.27 0.93 -0.05
C ILE A 97 11.12 0.24 1.31
N ALA A 98 10.21 0.75 2.12
CA ALA A 98 9.96 0.26 3.46
C ALA A 98 9.00 -0.94 3.45
N HIS A 99 9.33 -1.96 4.25
CA HIS A 99 8.41 -3.05 4.50
C HIS A 99 7.20 -2.56 5.30
N PRO A 100 5.94 -2.88 4.92
CA PRO A 100 4.74 -2.32 5.57
C PRO A 100 4.66 -2.63 7.07
N ASN A 101 5.25 -3.75 7.54
CA ASN A 101 5.30 -4.09 8.96
C ASN A 101 6.28 -3.21 9.77
N HIS A 102 7.11 -2.44 9.12
CA HIS A 102 8.17 -1.64 9.73
C HIS A 102 8.17 -0.18 9.26
N ILE A 103 7.07 0.25 8.64
CA ILE A 103 6.94 1.59 8.04
C ILE A 103 7.23 2.71 9.04
N GLU A 104 6.87 2.53 10.31
CA GLU A 104 7.08 3.48 11.38
C GLU A 104 8.55 3.78 11.69
N LYS A 105 9.48 2.92 11.26
CA LYS A 105 10.92 3.14 11.45
C LYS A 105 11.48 4.19 10.49
N PHE A 106 10.80 4.42 9.37
CA PHE A 106 11.30 5.24 8.28
C PHE A 106 10.61 6.60 8.19
N ILE A 107 9.38 6.73 8.70
CA ILE A 107 8.65 7.99 8.70
C ILE A 107 9.10 8.82 9.90
N GLY A 108 9.75 9.95 9.62
CA GLY A 108 10.26 10.86 10.63
C GLY A 108 10.15 12.33 10.21
N PRO A 109 10.75 13.26 10.97
CA PRO A 109 10.63 14.69 10.70
C PRO A 109 11.18 15.13 9.34
N GLU A 110 12.21 14.41 8.84
CA GLU A 110 12.85 14.70 7.55
C GLU A 110 12.17 14.01 6.38
N THR A 111 11.15 13.15 6.65
CA THR A 111 10.39 12.51 5.58
C THR A 111 9.41 13.51 4.98
N GLU A 112 9.54 13.76 3.70
CA GLU A 112 8.77 14.74 2.95
C GLU A 112 7.63 14.07 2.17
N VAL A 113 7.89 12.86 1.63
CA VAL A 113 6.89 12.11 0.84
C VAL A 113 6.82 10.65 1.28
N VAL A 114 5.60 10.14 1.40
CA VAL A 114 5.30 8.71 1.52
C VAL A 114 4.49 8.30 0.30
N GLY A 115 5.06 7.48 -0.58
CA GLY A 115 4.37 6.93 -1.76
C GLY A 115 3.86 5.52 -1.49
N THR A 116 2.57 5.29 -1.70
CA THR A 116 1.93 3.97 -1.62
C THR A 116 1.59 3.43 -3.00
N TYR A 117 1.86 2.16 -3.22
CA TYR A 117 1.50 1.44 -4.45
C TYR A 117 0.26 0.59 -4.19
N GLU A 118 -0.84 0.86 -4.92
CA GLU A 118 -2.16 0.33 -4.60
C GLU A 118 -2.84 -0.29 -5.83
N MET A 119 -3.12 -1.60 -5.76
CA MET A 119 -3.75 -2.35 -6.85
C MET A 119 -5.26 -2.54 -6.67
N ASP A 120 -5.71 -2.80 -5.44
CA ASP A 120 -7.13 -2.98 -5.11
C ASP A 120 -7.43 -2.43 -3.71
N PRO A 121 -7.19 -1.12 -3.49
CA PRO A 121 -7.18 -0.52 -2.15
C PRO A 121 -8.52 -0.58 -1.42
N LEU A 122 -9.62 -0.64 -2.15
CA LEU A 122 -10.98 -0.65 -1.58
C LEU A 122 -11.77 -1.92 -1.95
N GLY A 123 -11.11 -2.95 -2.48
CA GLY A 123 -11.74 -4.22 -2.80
C GLY A 123 -12.77 -4.14 -3.95
N MET A 124 -12.54 -3.24 -4.92
CA MET A 124 -13.45 -3.04 -6.05
C MET A 124 -12.99 -3.75 -7.34
N GLY A 125 -11.86 -4.45 -7.29
CA GLY A 125 -11.40 -5.25 -8.42
C GLY A 125 -12.36 -6.39 -8.76
N PRO A 126 -12.50 -6.78 -10.04
CA PRO A 126 -13.48 -7.80 -10.46
C PRO A 126 -13.35 -9.13 -9.73
N VAL A 127 -12.13 -9.57 -9.48
CA VAL A 127 -11.84 -10.82 -8.75
C VAL A 127 -12.28 -10.69 -7.30
N THR A 128 -11.89 -9.60 -6.65
CA THR A 128 -12.26 -9.30 -5.26
C THR A 128 -13.77 -9.19 -5.10
N MET A 129 -14.44 -8.50 -6.01
CA MET A 129 -15.91 -8.41 -6.03
C MET A 129 -16.57 -9.78 -6.07
N THR A 130 -16.00 -10.72 -6.82
CA THR A 130 -16.51 -12.10 -6.91
C THR A 130 -16.35 -12.83 -5.58
N PHE A 131 -15.16 -12.81 -5.00
CA PHE A 131 -14.86 -13.53 -3.76
C PHE A 131 -15.51 -12.91 -2.52
N THR A 132 -15.73 -11.59 -2.52
CA THR A 132 -16.36 -10.88 -1.39
C THR A 132 -17.87 -10.74 -1.53
N PHE A 133 -18.48 -11.44 -2.47
CA PHE A 133 -19.94 -11.40 -2.72
C PHE A 133 -20.45 -9.99 -3.01
N GLY A 134 -19.77 -9.26 -3.88
CA GLY A 134 -20.11 -7.88 -4.20
C GLY A 134 -19.81 -6.91 -3.04
N ARG A 135 -18.65 -7.08 -2.38
CA ARG A 135 -18.20 -6.28 -1.21
C ARG A 135 -19.09 -6.39 0.03
N LYS A 136 -19.83 -7.49 0.16
CA LYS A 136 -20.55 -7.80 1.42
C LYS A 136 -19.58 -8.19 2.54
N GLN A 137 -18.37 -8.58 2.18
CA GLN A 137 -17.25 -8.81 3.08
C GLN A 137 -16.05 -7.97 2.64
N THR A 138 -15.17 -7.61 3.58
CA THR A 138 -13.88 -6.98 3.30
C THR A 138 -12.95 -8.02 2.69
N SER A 139 -12.13 -7.62 1.73
CA SER A 139 -11.02 -8.45 1.25
C SER A 139 -9.75 -8.25 2.08
N TYR A 140 -8.77 -9.15 1.95
CA TYR A 140 -7.46 -8.94 2.57
C TYR A 140 -6.71 -7.77 1.95
N ASP A 141 -6.86 -7.51 0.65
CA ASP A 141 -6.28 -6.33 -0.01
C ASP A 141 -6.80 -5.04 0.64
N GLU A 142 -8.13 -4.89 0.73
CA GLU A 142 -8.77 -3.74 1.39
C GLU A 142 -8.35 -3.62 2.86
N TYR A 143 -8.32 -4.74 3.59
CA TYR A 143 -7.95 -4.76 5.01
C TYR A 143 -6.51 -4.29 5.24
N TYR A 144 -5.55 -4.83 4.48
CA TYR A 144 -4.14 -4.48 4.68
C TYR A 144 -3.78 -3.11 4.10
N ASN A 145 -4.48 -2.65 3.07
CA ASN A 145 -4.34 -1.27 2.62
C ASN A 145 -4.80 -0.29 3.70
N ALA A 146 -5.99 -0.51 4.27
CA ALA A 146 -6.48 0.32 5.38
C ALA A 146 -5.55 0.26 6.61
N GLU A 147 -5.00 -0.92 6.95
CA GLU A 147 -4.01 -1.07 8.02
C GLU A 147 -2.75 -0.25 7.73
N LEU A 148 -2.23 -0.30 6.49
CA LEU A 148 -1.06 0.46 6.09
C LEU A 148 -1.25 1.96 6.30
N HIS A 149 -2.36 2.53 5.84
CA HIS A 149 -2.66 3.96 6.00
C HIS A 149 -2.82 4.35 7.47
N ARG A 150 -3.48 3.51 8.28
CA ARG A 150 -3.54 3.73 9.74
C ARG A 150 -2.14 3.79 10.38
N ARG A 151 -1.23 2.90 9.96
CA ARG A 151 0.16 2.87 10.45
C ARG A 151 0.97 4.08 9.97
N ILE A 152 0.82 4.49 8.72
CA ILE A 152 1.45 5.71 8.19
C ILE A 152 1.00 6.92 9.01
N ASN A 153 -0.30 7.11 9.20
CA ASN A 153 -0.85 8.24 9.94
C ASN A 153 -0.43 8.23 11.42
N ALA A 154 -0.40 7.04 12.05
CA ALA A 154 0.09 6.89 13.42
C ALA A 154 1.59 7.22 13.52
N ALA A 155 2.40 6.80 12.57
CA ALA A 155 3.83 7.10 12.52
C ALA A 155 4.09 8.60 12.31
N LYS A 156 3.37 9.24 11.38
CA LYS A 156 3.44 10.69 11.17
C LYS A 156 3.16 11.44 12.47
N LYS A 157 2.04 11.11 13.13
CA LYS A 157 1.66 11.74 14.40
C LYS A 157 2.68 11.51 15.50
N LYS A 158 3.15 10.27 15.67
CA LYS A 158 4.11 9.90 16.72
C LYS A 158 5.46 10.57 16.54
N ASN A 159 5.94 10.66 15.30
CA ASN A 159 7.30 11.10 14.99
C ASN A 159 7.36 12.58 14.54
N GLY A 160 6.24 13.31 14.55
CA GLY A 160 6.17 14.73 14.15
C GLY A 160 6.45 14.94 12.65
N SER A 161 6.08 13.97 11.81
CA SER A 161 6.30 14.08 10.36
C SER A 161 5.14 14.79 9.67
N HIS A 162 5.47 15.71 8.76
CA HIS A 162 4.54 16.41 7.88
C HIS A 162 4.51 15.83 6.46
N ALA A 163 5.04 14.63 6.25
CA ALA A 163 5.13 14.00 4.95
C ALA A 163 3.80 14.00 4.19
N LYS A 164 3.87 14.36 2.90
CA LYS A 164 2.74 14.25 1.97
C LYS A 164 2.56 12.76 1.61
N VAL A 165 1.35 12.21 1.78
CA VAL A 165 1.05 10.81 1.43
C VAL A 165 0.42 10.77 0.05
N ILE A 166 0.98 9.97 -0.84
CA ILE A 166 0.55 9.88 -2.25
C ILE A 166 0.23 8.44 -2.58
N ALA A 167 -0.99 8.18 -3.02
CA ALA A 167 -1.40 6.90 -3.54
C ALA A 167 -1.20 6.84 -5.06
N GLY A 168 -0.63 5.74 -5.54
CA GLY A 168 -0.41 5.51 -6.97
C GLY A 168 -0.64 4.06 -7.36
N ALA A 169 -0.67 3.77 -8.63
CA ALA A 169 -0.89 2.53 -9.34
C ALA A 169 -2.33 2.33 -9.84
N SER A 170 -2.57 1.19 -10.46
CA SER A 170 -3.79 0.93 -11.24
C SER A 170 -5.08 0.86 -10.41
N GLY A 171 -4.99 0.66 -9.10
CA GLY A 171 -6.19 0.56 -8.23
C GLY A 171 -6.73 1.89 -7.73
N THR A 172 -6.00 2.98 -7.89
CA THR A 172 -6.35 4.27 -7.29
C THR A 172 -7.62 4.93 -7.85
N TRP A 173 -8.10 4.50 -9.03
CA TRP A 173 -9.41 4.90 -9.57
C TRP A 173 -10.56 4.62 -8.60
N GLN A 174 -10.39 3.68 -7.66
CA GLN A 174 -11.42 3.31 -6.70
C GLN A 174 -11.78 4.46 -5.75
N TYR A 175 -10.86 5.38 -5.51
CA TYR A 175 -11.10 6.57 -4.69
C TYR A 175 -12.11 7.54 -5.31
N ASN A 176 -12.34 7.48 -6.62
CA ASN A 176 -13.40 8.25 -7.27
C ASN A 176 -14.81 7.81 -6.84
N TYR A 177 -14.93 6.58 -6.33
CA TYR A 177 -16.19 6.00 -5.82
C TYR A 177 -16.31 6.03 -4.29
N ALA A 178 -15.25 6.42 -3.59
CA ALA A 178 -15.20 6.52 -2.15
C ALA A 178 -14.26 7.69 -1.74
N PRO A 179 -14.62 8.93 -2.10
CA PRO A 179 -13.75 10.10 -1.85
C PRO A 179 -13.50 10.36 -0.36
N GLU A 180 -14.38 9.91 0.52
CA GLU A 180 -14.20 9.98 1.97
C GLU A 180 -12.95 9.23 2.45
N LYS A 181 -12.50 8.22 1.68
CA LYS A 181 -11.28 7.47 2.00
C LYS A 181 -10.01 8.29 1.77
N ILE A 182 -10.05 9.27 0.90
CA ILE A 182 -8.93 10.20 0.67
C ILE A 182 -8.60 10.92 1.97
N GLU A 183 -9.62 11.48 2.64
CA GLU A 183 -9.47 12.16 3.91
C GLU A 183 -9.12 11.17 5.04
N GLU A 184 -9.84 10.04 5.14
CA GLU A 184 -9.61 9.00 6.16
C GLU A 184 -8.15 8.48 6.13
N TYR A 185 -7.61 8.27 4.95
CA TYR A 185 -6.24 7.78 4.76
C TYR A 185 -5.19 8.89 4.78
N GLY A 186 -5.63 10.16 4.81
CA GLY A 186 -4.75 11.32 4.84
C GLY A 186 -3.94 11.47 3.55
N LEU A 187 -4.55 11.16 2.41
CA LEU A 187 -3.91 11.26 1.11
C LEU A 187 -3.83 12.73 0.69
N TYR A 188 -2.62 13.16 0.32
CA TYR A 188 -2.38 14.48 -0.26
C TYR A 188 -2.70 14.51 -1.76
N ALA A 189 -2.38 13.42 -2.47
CA ALA A 189 -2.64 13.29 -3.90
C ALA A 189 -2.86 11.83 -4.30
N ILE A 190 -3.56 11.64 -5.41
CA ILE A 190 -3.81 10.35 -6.06
C ILE A 190 -3.26 10.43 -7.48
N LEU A 191 -2.46 9.45 -7.86
CA LEU A 191 -1.92 9.28 -9.20
C LEU A 191 -2.60 8.08 -9.84
N GLU A 192 -3.54 8.34 -10.74
CA GLU A 192 -4.22 7.26 -11.48
C GLU A 192 -3.29 6.68 -12.56
N GLY A 193 -3.32 5.37 -12.69
CA GLY A 193 -2.62 4.62 -13.73
C GLY A 193 -1.48 3.77 -13.22
N GLU A 194 -0.99 2.90 -14.09
CA GLU A 194 0.18 2.08 -13.77
C GLU A 194 1.45 2.92 -13.86
N MET A 195 2.19 2.97 -12.75
CA MET A 195 3.52 3.57 -12.74
C MET A 195 4.48 2.73 -13.60
N GLY A 196 4.44 2.94 -14.89
CA GLY A 196 5.30 2.21 -15.84
C GLY A 196 4.63 1.82 -17.15
N GLY A 197 3.34 2.08 -17.31
CA GLY A 197 2.62 1.78 -18.56
C GLY A 197 1.98 2.99 -19.21
N ILE A 198 1.44 3.90 -18.41
CA ILE A 198 0.62 5.03 -18.92
C ILE A 198 1.35 6.37 -18.81
N ALA A 199 2.40 6.44 -18.00
CA ALA A 199 3.18 7.66 -17.85
C ALA A 199 4.66 7.38 -18.10
N PRO A 200 5.06 7.15 -19.34
CA PRO A 200 6.49 7.24 -19.71
C PRO A 200 7.08 8.58 -19.29
N GLU A 201 6.25 9.60 -19.14
CA GLU A 201 6.56 10.91 -18.60
C GLU A 201 6.90 10.86 -17.10
N ILE A 202 6.17 10.06 -16.28
CA ILE A 202 6.52 9.87 -14.86
C ILE A 202 7.75 8.96 -14.73
N ASP A 203 7.87 7.92 -15.52
CA ASP A 203 9.08 7.09 -15.59
C ASP A 203 10.30 7.91 -16.02
N GLY A 204 10.11 8.91 -16.89
CA GLY A 204 11.14 9.85 -17.33
C GLY A 204 11.36 11.03 -16.39
N HIS A 205 10.45 11.32 -15.47
CA HIS A 205 10.41 12.53 -14.68
C HIS A 205 10.03 12.30 -13.22
N ALA A 206 10.17 11.07 -12.70
CA ALA A 206 9.88 10.77 -11.30
C ALA A 206 10.55 11.77 -10.36
N GLY A 207 11.82 12.10 -10.60
CA GLY A 207 12.57 13.08 -9.84
C GLY A 207 11.97 14.48 -9.89
N ARG A 208 11.50 14.95 -11.05
CA ARG A 208 10.85 16.27 -11.15
C ARG A 208 9.53 16.31 -10.39
N PHE A 209 8.75 15.26 -10.50
CA PHE A 209 7.48 15.16 -9.77
C PHE A 209 7.69 15.16 -8.26
N PHE A 210 8.64 14.35 -7.77
CA PHE A 210 8.94 14.31 -6.34
C PHE A 210 9.60 15.61 -5.86
N ASN A 211 10.45 16.26 -6.64
CA ASN A 211 10.97 17.59 -6.31
C ASN A 211 9.85 18.63 -6.18
N TYR A 212 8.87 18.65 -7.11
CA TYR A 212 7.70 19.53 -7.01
C TYR A 212 6.87 19.27 -5.75
N LEU A 213 6.84 18.04 -5.25
CA LEU A 213 6.14 17.72 -4.01
C LEU A 213 6.92 18.13 -2.75
N ILE A 214 8.24 18.18 -2.86
CA ILE A 214 9.15 18.53 -1.77
C ILE A 214 9.22 20.07 -1.60
N ASP A 215 9.27 20.80 -2.69
CA ASP A 215 9.19 22.28 -2.71
C ASP A 215 7.78 22.78 -2.30
#